data_babf7b1b84d0db902eebc7734fd465aa
#
_entry.id   babf7b1b84d0db902eebc7734fd465aa
#
_cell.length_a   1.000
_cell.length_b   1.000
_cell.length_c   1.000
_cell.angle_alpha   90.00
_cell.angle_beta   90.00
_cell.angle_gamma   90.00
#
_symmetry.space_group_name_H-M   'P 1'
#
loop_
_entity.id
_entity.type
_entity.pdbx_description
1 polymer ?
#
loop_
_entity_poly.entity_id
_entity_poly.type
_entity_poly.pdbx_seq_one_letter_code
_entity_poly.pdbx_strand_id
1 'polypeptide(L)'
;MSNLEVSIGNITFKNPIWVASGTFGYGTEAPDLIDVNKLGAIVTKSITREPREGNPPPRIVETPSGMINSIGLANIGVKKYIKEMLPIYEDLSTKIIMNIAGTDIDEYIDILELMENQSSSITGYEINISCPNVNKGGMEFGVDCDMTAKLTEELRSRTDRLIIMKLSPNVSDIVSIGKASQDSGADAVSAINTVVGMSINANTGKSNIFTTYGGLSGPAIKPIGLAAVNKLYKDLSIPIIGMGGIVSSTDVAEYILAGSTSVQVGTANFRNPGTGEDLIDMIDTYVADSNWKSLVEMIGKVEIHN
;
A
#
# COMPACT_ATOMS: atom_id res chain seq x y z
N MET A 1 -25.92 10.64 2.91
CA MET A 1 -24.65 9.93 2.72
C MET A 1 -24.40 9.86 1.22
N SER A 2 -23.23 10.30 0.79
CA SER A 2 -22.80 10.20 -0.60
C SER A 2 -22.51 8.74 -0.93
N ASN A 3 -22.57 8.36 -2.21
CA ASN A 3 -22.12 7.04 -2.60
C ASN A 3 -20.58 7.02 -2.63
N LEU A 4 -19.95 6.38 -1.64
CA LEU A 4 -18.51 6.24 -1.52
C LEU A 4 -17.99 4.89 -2.05
N GLU A 5 -18.88 4.02 -2.54
CA GLU A 5 -18.48 2.71 -3.07
C GLU A 5 -17.54 2.86 -4.27
N VAL A 6 -16.51 2.03 -4.29
CA VAL A 6 -15.55 1.92 -5.39
C VAL A 6 -15.33 0.45 -5.75
N SER A 7 -14.95 0.18 -6.99
CA SER A 7 -14.71 -1.19 -7.46
C SER A 7 -13.31 -1.35 -8.04
N ILE A 8 -12.69 -2.51 -7.77
CA ILE A 8 -11.43 -2.95 -8.36
C ILE A 8 -11.67 -4.36 -8.89
N GLY A 9 -11.55 -4.55 -10.20
CA GLY A 9 -12.02 -5.76 -10.84
C GLY A 9 -13.51 -6.00 -10.54
N ASN A 10 -13.84 -7.20 -10.09
CA ASN A 10 -15.20 -7.58 -9.71
C ASN A 10 -15.50 -7.37 -8.21
N ILE A 11 -14.61 -6.76 -7.47
CA ILE A 11 -14.75 -6.56 -6.02
C ILE A 11 -15.20 -5.14 -5.73
N THR A 12 -16.30 -5.02 -4.98
CA THR A 12 -16.78 -3.73 -4.47
C THR A 12 -16.28 -3.51 -3.05
N PHE A 13 -15.76 -2.31 -2.81
CA PHE A 13 -15.33 -1.78 -1.52
C PHE A 13 -16.31 -0.70 -1.08
N LYS A 14 -16.77 -0.75 0.16
CA LYS A 14 -17.80 0.15 0.72
C LYS A 14 -17.42 1.63 0.72
N ASN A 15 -16.12 1.93 0.72
CA ASN A 15 -15.55 3.26 0.59
C ASN A 15 -14.09 3.19 0.12
N PRO A 16 -13.49 4.31 -0.32
CA PRO A 16 -12.14 4.33 -0.88
C PRO A 16 -11.02 4.33 0.17
N ILE A 17 -11.33 4.39 1.47
CA ILE A 17 -10.34 4.57 2.53
C ILE A 17 -9.85 3.22 3.04
N TRP A 18 -8.58 2.92 2.77
CA TRP A 18 -7.88 1.74 3.24
C TRP A 18 -6.74 2.13 4.18
N VAL A 19 -6.26 1.20 4.98
CA VAL A 19 -5.03 1.39 5.76
C VAL A 19 -3.85 0.70 5.09
N ALA A 20 -2.69 1.37 5.09
CA ALA A 20 -1.50 0.92 4.38
C ALA A 20 -0.73 -0.14 5.18
N SER A 21 -0.15 -1.08 4.45
CA SER A 21 0.77 -2.09 5.01
C SER A 21 1.90 -1.45 5.83
N GLY A 22 2.18 -2.06 6.97
CA GLY A 22 3.28 -1.67 7.86
C GLY A 22 2.98 -0.52 8.83
N THR A 23 1.79 0.08 8.75
CA THR A 23 1.39 1.20 9.62
C THR A 23 0.15 0.91 10.47
N PHE A 24 -0.45 -0.26 10.27
CA PHE A 24 -1.69 -0.68 10.92
C PHE A 24 -1.66 -2.17 11.35
N GLY A 25 -0.46 -2.73 11.52
CA GLY A 25 -0.26 -4.11 11.90
C GLY A 25 -1.01 -5.12 11.03
N TYR A 26 -1.72 -6.03 11.65
CA TYR A 26 -2.59 -7.01 11.00
C TYR A 26 -4.08 -6.62 11.08
N GLY A 27 -4.38 -5.42 11.58
CA GLY A 27 -5.75 -4.94 11.78
C GLY A 27 -6.37 -5.34 13.13
N THR A 28 -5.57 -5.88 14.04
CA THR A 28 -6.00 -6.38 15.35
C THR A 28 -5.39 -5.62 16.53
N GLU A 29 -4.49 -4.67 16.25
CA GLU A 29 -3.64 -4.05 17.26
C GLU A 29 -4.31 -2.90 18.04
N ALA A 30 -5.42 -2.37 17.55
CA ALA A 30 -6.08 -1.23 18.18
C ALA A 30 -7.63 -1.37 18.24
N PRO A 31 -8.18 -2.50 18.74
CA PRO A 31 -9.62 -2.78 18.67
C PRO A 31 -10.46 -1.78 19.47
N ASP A 32 -9.89 -1.15 20.51
CA ASP A 32 -10.59 -0.18 21.36
C ASP A 32 -10.54 1.25 20.81
N LEU A 33 -9.76 1.51 19.77
CA LEU A 33 -9.51 2.84 19.21
C LEU A 33 -10.18 3.09 17.86
N ILE A 34 -10.55 2.03 17.14
CA ILE A 34 -11.12 2.12 15.80
C ILE A 34 -12.01 0.91 15.51
N ASP A 35 -13.14 1.16 14.87
CA ASP A 35 -13.94 0.10 14.25
C ASP A 35 -13.40 -0.21 12.84
N VAL A 36 -12.52 -1.20 12.74
CA VAL A 36 -11.92 -1.61 11.47
C VAL A 36 -12.96 -2.05 10.43
N ASN A 37 -14.16 -2.43 10.86
CA ASN A 37 -15.24 -2.79 9.94
C ASN A 37 -15.80 -1.61 9.15
N LYS A 38 -15.49 -0.39 9.52
CA LYS A 38 -15.85 0.81 8.73
C LYS A 38 -14.92 1.01 7.53
N LEU A 39 -13.67 0.55 7.60
CA LEU A 39 -12.69 0.73 6.54
C LEU A 39 -13.11 0.01 5.24
N GLY A 40 -12.74 0.58 4.10
CA GLY A 40 -12.89 -0.06 2.80
C GLY A 40 -12.06 -1.34 2.70
N ALA A 41 -10.81 -1.29 3.14
CA ALA A 41 -9.94 -2.46 3.28
C ALA A 41 -8.84 -2.25 4.33
N ILE A 42 -8.32 -3.37 4.83
CA ILE A 42 -7.07 -3.45 5.59
C ILE A 42 -6.01 -4.08 4.69
N VAL A 43 -4.91 -3.35 4.43
CA VAL A 43 -3.72 -3.94 3.83
C VAL A 43 -2.78 -4.35 4.97
N THR A 44 -2.63 -5.65 5.17
CA THR A 44 -1.91 -6.18 6.33
C THR A 44 -0.42 -5.89 6.30
N LYS A 45 0.25 -6.02 7.43
CA LYS A 45 1.71 -6.04 7.51
C LYS A 45 2.26 -7.04 6.51
N SER A 46 3.34 -6.67 5.80
CA SER A 46 4.01 -7.56 4.84
C SER A 46 4.39 -8.88 5.48
N ILE A 47 4.06 -9.97 4.82
CA ILE A 47 4.38 -11.33 5.22
C ILE A 47 5.46 -11.89 4.31
N THR A 48 6.46 -12.52 4.90
CA THR A 48 7.49 -13.33 4.23
C THR A 48 7.25 -14.81 4.55
N ARG A 49 7.90 -15.70 3.81
CA ARG A 49 7.79 -17.14 4.03
C ARG A 49 8.14 -17.54 5.46
N GLU A 50 9.31 -17.12 5.93
CA GLU A 50 9.76 -17.31 7.30
C GLU A 50 9.58 -16.02 8.11
N PRO A 51 9.43 -16.09 9.44
CA PRO A 51 9.36 -14.92 10.29
C PRO A 51 10.67 -14.11 10.26
N ARG A 52 10.56 -12.78 10.39
CA ARG A 52 11.70 -11.87 10.42
C ARG A 52 11.63 -10.96 11.63
N GLU A 53 12.75 -10.77 12.32
CA GLU A 53 12.87 -9.83 13.44
C GLU A 53 13.00 -8.38 12.95
N GLY A 54 13.47 -8.21 11.72
CA GLY A 54 13.77 -6.90 11.13
C GLY A 54 15.14 -6.37 11.55
N ASN A 55 15.39 -5.10 11.26
CA ASN A 55 16.64 -4.44 11.60
C ASN A 55 16.75 -4.15 13.11
N PRO A 56 17.95 -4.06 13.68
CA PRO A 56 18.14 -3.55 15.04
C PRO A 56 17.65 -2.10 15.20
N PRO A 57 17.24 -1.68 16.40
CA PRO A 57 16.93 -0.28 16.69
C PRO A 57 18.22 0.58 16.73
N PRO A 58 18.08 1.91 16.48
CA PRO A 58 16.87 2.65 16.15
C PRO A 58 16.42 2.42 14.71
N ARG A 59 15.10 2.17 14.53
CA ARG A 59 14.51 1.83 13.22
C ARG A 59 13.61 2.92 12.65
N ILE A 60 13.34 3.95 13.45
CA ILE A 60 12.42 5.04 13.12
C ILE A 60 13.02 6.35 13.60
N VAL A 61 12.87 7.41 12.80
CA VAL A 61 13.18 8.78 13.18
C VAL A 61 12.15 9.72 12.58
N GLU A 62 11.66 10.67 13.37
CA GLU A 62 10.78 11.74 12.90
C GLU A 62 11.54 12.75 12.05
N THR A 63 10.83 13.37 11.12
CA THR A 63 11.28 14.52 10.32
C THR A 63 10.25 15.64 10.44
N PRO A 64 10.54 16.88 10.03
CA PRO A 64 9.59 18.00 10.14
C PRO A 64 8.21 17.73 9.52
N SER A 65 8.13 16.89 8.48
CA SER A 65 6.89 16.62 7.75
C SER A 65 6.66 15.13 7.50
N GLY A 66 7.09 14.26 8.41
CA GLY A 66 6.90 12.82 8.28
C GLY A 66 7.87 12.03 9.12
N MET A 67 8.26 10.86 8.64
CA MET A 67 9.22 9.99 9.32
C MET A 67 10.04 9.18 8.34
N ILE A 68 11.23 8.77 8.78
CA ILE A 68 12.06 7.80 8.08
C ILE A 68 12.03 6.50 8.88
N ASN A 69 11.80 5.38 8.20
CA ASN A 69 11.85 4.06 8.81
C ASN A 69 12.81 3.12 8.07
N SER A 70 13.35 2.18 8.81
CA SER A 70 14.11 1.03 8.30
C SER A 70 13.76 -0.22 9.11
N ILE A 71 12.52 -0.65 9.04
CA ILE A 71 11.99 -1.76 9.86
C ILE A 71 12.62 -3.10 9.50
N GLY A 72 12.98 -3.31 8.23
CA GLY A 72 13.59 -4.56 7.78
C GLY A 72 12.61 -5.72 7.68
N LEU A 73 11.36 -5.45 7.33
CA LEU A 73 10.30 -6.45 7.13
C LEU A 73 10.03 -7.34 8.37
N ALA A 74 10.13 -6.79 9.60
CA ALA A 74 9.74 -7.53 10.80
C ALA A 74 8.31 -8.07 10.64
N ASN A 75 8.12 -9.40 10.74
CA ASN A 75 6.81 -10.05 10.56
C ASN A 75 6.82 -11.47 11.12
N ILE A 76 5.63 -12.06 11.25
CA ILE A 76 5.42 -13.36 11.90
C ILE A 76 5.59 -14.58 10.98
N GLY A 77 5.80 -14.37 9.67
CA GLY A 77 5.86 -15.43 8.67
C GLY A 77 4.49 -16.02 8.30
N VAL A 78 4.40 -16.62 7.11
CA VAL A 78 3.11 -17.08 6.56
C VAL A 78 2.44 -18.17 7.38
N LYS A 79 3.19 -19.12 7.93
CA LYS A 79 2.61 -20.21 8.72
C LYS A 79 1.90 -19.72 9.99
N LYS A 80 2.53 -18.77 10.70
CA LYS A 80 1.94 -18.16 11.88
C LYS A 80 0.77 -17.24 11.51
N TYR A 81 0.88 -16.50 10.40
CA TYR A 81 -0.21 -15.68 9.87
C TYR A 81 -1.47 -16.52 9.58
N ILE A 82 -1.34 -17.65 8.89
CA ILE A 82 -2.44 -18.57 8.62
C ILE A 82 -3.09 -19.03 9.92
N LYS A 83 -2.28 -19.45 10.89
CA LYS A 83 -2.78 -20.00 12.15
C LYS A 83 -3.48 -18.98 13.04
N GLU A 84 -2.96 -17.75 13.11
CA GLU A 84 -3.37 -16.77 14.12
C GLU A 84 -4.28 -15.68 13.53
N MET A 85 -4.05 -15.25 12.25
CA MET A 85 -4.78 -14.12 11.69
C MET A 85 -6.01 -14.53 10.89
N LEU A 86 -5.95 -15.61 10.09
CA LEU A 86 -7.10 -15.99 9.26
C LEU A 86 -8.38 -16.23 10.07
N PRO A 87 -8.34 -16.92 11.24
CA PRO A 87 -9.56 -17.09 12.03
C PRO A 87 -10.19 -15.77 12.50
N ILE A 88 -9.35 -14.76 12.79
CA ILE A 88 -9.84 -13.44 13.23
C ILE A 88 -10.55 -12.72 12.08
N TYR A 89 -10.05 -12.87 10.85
CA TYR A 89 -10.62 -12.19 9.69
C TYR A 89 -11.98 -12.72 9.25
N GLU A 90 -12.37 -13.93 9.68
CA GLU A 90 -13.70 -14.49 9.40
C GLU A 90 -14.81 -13.65 10.04
N ASP A 91 -14.52 -13.00 11.16
CA ASP A 91 -15.48 -12.16 11.90
C ASP A 91 -15.50 -10.70 11.40
N LEU A 92 -14.62 -10.32 10.47
CA LEU A 92 -14.53 -8.96 9.96
C LEU A 92 -15.39 -8.76 8.71
N SER A 93 -16.12 -7.64 8.65
CA SER A 93 -16.89 -7.26 7.46
C SER A 93 -16.12 -6.34 6.49
N THR A 94 -14.92 -5.91 6.86
CA THR A 94 -14.01 -5.18 5.96
C THR A 94 -13.26 -6.13 5.04
N LYS A 95 -12.78 -5.63 3.91
CA LYS A 95 -11.97 -6.43 2.98
C LYS A 95 -10.54 -6.53 3.49
N ILE A 96 -9.95 -7.74 3.39
CA ILE A 96 -8.56 -7.98 3.81
C ILE A 96 -7.71 -8.19 2.55
N ILE A 97 -6.69 -7.36 2.41
CA ILE A 97 -5.65 -7.46 1.38
C ILE A 97 -4.36 -7.87 2.08
N MET A 98 -3.90 -9.08 1.81
CA MET A 98 -2.65 -9.55 2.39
C MET A 98 -1.47 -8.95 1.64
N ASN A 99 -0.58 -8.22 2.33
CA ASN A 99 0.65 -7.76 1.71
C ASN A 99 1.72 -8.85 1.77
N ILE A 100 2.31 -9.19 0.64
CA ILE A 100 3.36 -10.20 0.48
C ILE A 100 4.68 -9.52 0.10
N ALA A 101 5.77 -9.97 0.72
CA ALA A 101 7.13 -9.57 0.40
C ALA A 101 8.04 -10.80 0.33
N GLY A 102 8.95 -10.80 -0.63
CA GLY A 102 9.91 -11.89 -0.84
C GLY A 102 11.24 -11.37 -1.36
N THR A 103 12.26 -12.21 -1.31
CA THR A 103 13.62 -11.94 -1.79
C THR A 103 13.92 -12.59 -3.13
N ASP A 104 13.08 -13.50 -3.56
CA ASP A 104 13.08 -14.13 -4.90
C ASP A 104 11.65 -14.52 -5.30
N ILE A 105 11.44 -14.87 -6.56
CA ILE A 105 10.12 -15.21 -7.11
C ILE A 105 9.53 -16.43 -6.39
N ASP A 106 10.35 -17.42 -6.10
CA ASP A 106 9.89 -18.67 -5.47
C ASP A 106 9.32 -18.40 -4.07
N GLU A 107 9.90 -17.45 -3.30
CA GLU A 107 9.37 -17.07 -2.00
C GLU A 107 7.95 -16.45 -2.11
N TYR A 108 7.70 -15.60 -3.11
CA TYR A 108 6.36 -15.06 -3.36
C TYR A 108 5.37 -16.16 -3.75
N ILE A 109 5.78 -17.09 -4.63
CA ILE A 109 4.96 -18.23 -5.06
C ILE A 109 4.61 -19.12 -3.87
N ASP A 110 5.60 -19.50 -3.07
CA ASP A 110 5.40 -20.36 -1.90
C ASP A 110 4.38 -19.76 -0.92
N ILE A 111 4.45 -18.44 -0.66
CA ILE A 111 3.51 -17.75 0.23
C ILE A 111 2.11 -17.80 -0.38
N LEU A 112 1.98 -17.47 -1.68
CA LEU A 112 0.69 -17.45 -2.37
C LEU A 112 0.04 -18.85 -2.35
N GLU A 113 0.79 -19.89 -2.71
CA GLU A 113 0.27 -21.27 -2.74
C GLU A 113 -0.15 -21.76 -1.36
N LEU A 114 0.62 -21.43 -0.31
CA LEU A 114 0.22 -21.72 1.06
C LEU A 114 -1.11 -21.05 1.43
N MET A 115 -1.34 -19.83 0.96
CA MET A 115 -2.57 -19.09 1.21
C MET A 115 -3.75 -19.59 0.38
N GLU A 116 -3.55 -19.89 -0.91
CA GLU A 116 -4.62 -20.42 -1.79
C GLU A 116 -5.08 -21.82 -1.36
N ASN A 117 -4.23 -22.58 -0.68
CA ASN A 117 -4.62 -23.85 -0.07
C ASN A 117 -5.49 -23.70 1.21
N GLN A 118 -5.73 -22.46 1.67
CA GLN A 118 -6.61 -22.18 2.80
C GLN A 118 -7.98 -21.71 2.31
N SER A 119 -9.05 -22.20 2.94
CA SER A 119 -10.34 -21.53 2.87
C SER A 119 -10.23 -20.25 3.71
N SER A 120 -10.20 -19.09 3.08
CA SER A 120 -9.97 -17.83 3.78
C SER A 120 -10.79 -16.67 3.24
N SER A 121 -11.06 -15.69 4.10
CA SER A 121 -11.74 -14.43 3.79
C SER A 121 -10.83 -13.37 3.12
N ILE A 122 -9.57 -13.73 2.80
CA ILE A 122 -8.65 -12.82 2.09
C ILE A 122 -9.25 -12.44 0.73
N THR A 123 -9.36 -11.14 0.46
CA THR A 123 -9.93 -10.61 -0.77
C THR A 123 -8.91 -10.61 -1.92
N GLY A 124 -7.64 -10.39 -1.60
CA GLY A 124 -6.56 -10.34 -2.58
C GLY A 124 -5.20 -10.08 -1.94
N TYR A 125 -4.23 -9.84 -2.78
CA TYR A 125 -2.84 -9.69 -2.41
C TYR A 125 -2.28 -8.36 -2.90
N GLU A 126 -1.55 -7.65 -2.02
CA GLU A 126 -0.68 -6.54 -2.41
C GLU A 126 0.76 -7.05 -2.44
N ILE A 127 1.37 -7.04 -3.62
CA ILE A 127 2.72 -7.57 -3.85
C ILE A 127 3.73 -6.44 -3.69
N ASN A 128 4.50 -6.49 -2.62
CA ASN A 128 5.52 -5.49 -2.33
C ASN A 128 6.81 -5.78 -3.11
N ILE A 129 6.98 -5.13 -4.25
CA ILE A 129 8.13 -5.29 -5.14
C ILE A 129 9.33 -4.38 -4.81
N SER A 130 9.27 -3.66 -3.69
CA SER A 130 10.39 -2.82 -3.21
C SER A 130 11.43 -3.61 -2.39
N CYS A 131 11.33 -4.95 -2.34
CA CYS A 131 12.31 -5.79 -1.67
C CYS A 131 13.48 -6.11 -2.59
N PRO A 132 14.73 -6.12 -2.06
CA PRO A 132 15.89 -6.48 -2.85
C PRO A 132 15.86 -7.96 -3.24
N ASN A 133 16.11 -8.26 -4.53
CA ASN A 133 16.24 -9.60 -5.07
C ASN A 133 17.64 -10.13 -4.81
N VAL A 134 17.79 -11.15 -3.96
CA VAL A 134 19.09 -11.74 -3.62
C VAL A 134 19.77 -12.41 -4.80
N ASN A 135 18.98 -12.98 -5.74
CA ASN A 135 19.50 -13.66 -6.94
C ASN A 135 20.05 -12.68 -8.00
N LYS A 136 19.70 -11.39 -7.91
CA LYS A 136 20.20 -10.31 -8.77
C LYS A 136 21.05 -9.28 -8.00
N GLY A 137 21.78 -9.70 -6.98
CA GLY A 137 22.75 -8.85 -6.28
C GLY A 137 22.10 -7.75 -5.43
N GLY A 138 20.85 -7.94 -4.98
CA GLY A 138 20.13 -6.98 -4.13
C GLY A 138 19.36 -5.89 -4.89
N MET A 139 19.21 -5.99 -6.21
CA MET A 139 18.35 -5.11 -7.00
C MET A 139 16.87 -5.32 -6.61
N GLU A 140 16.11 -4.26 -6.39
CA GLU A 140 14.66 -4.37 -6.13
C GLU A 140 13.94 -4.95 -7.35
N PHE A 141 12.89 -5.77 -7.13
CA PHE A 141 12.03 -6.28 -8.22
C PHE A 141 11.39 -5.14 -9.00
N GLY A 142 10.92 -4.12 -8.30
CA GLY A 142 10.19 -2.98 -8.85
C GLY A 142 11.02 -1.96 -9.61
N VAL A 143 12.30 -2.21 -9.89
CA VAL A 143 13.13 -1.36 -10.77
C VAL A 143 13.37 -1.98 -12.15
N ASP A 144 12.92 -3.23 -12.37
CA ASP A 144 13.13 -4.01 -13.59
C ASP A 144 11.76 -4.48 -14.13
N CYS A 145 11.40 -4.04 -15.34
CA CYS A 145 10.12 -4.37 -15.96
C CYS A 145 9.97 -5.88 -16.22
N ASP A 146 11.02 -6.54 -16.68
CA ASP A 146 10.98 -7.98 -17.02
C ASP A 146 10.78 -8.82 -15.75
N MET A 147 11.44 -8.43 -14.66
CA MET A 147 11.27 -9.09 -13.36
C MET A 147 9.87 -8.86 -12.79
N THR A 148 9.36 -7.63 -12.90
CA THR A 148 7.99 -7.29 -12.47
C THR A 148 6.96 -8.08 -13.28
N ALA A 149 7.10 -8.12 -14.60
CA ALA A 149 6.24 -8.89 -15.50
C ALA A 149 6.25 -10.37 -15.13
N LYS A 150 7.43 -10.98 -15.05
CA LYS A 150 7.58 -12.40 -14.72
C LYS A 150 6.95 -12.74 -13.37
N LEU A 151 7.21 -11.93 -12.32
CA LEU A 151 6.61 -12.16 -11.01
C LEU A 151 5.08 -12.08 -11.07
N THR A 152 4.54 -11.07 -11.77
CA THR A 152 3.09 -10.87 -11.88
C THR A 152 2.44 -12.05 -12.63
N GLU A 153 3.00 -12.51 -13.75
CA GLU A 153 2.51 -13.66 -14.51
C GLU A 153 2.50 -14.94 -13.67
N GLU A 154 3.59 -15.21 -12.95
CA GLU A 154 3.71 -16.39 -12.09
C GLU A 154 2.65 -16.38 -10.97
N LEU A 155 2.38 -15.22 -10.35
CA LEU A 155 1.36 -15.10 -9.33
C LEU A 155 -0.04 -15.21 -9.94
N ARG A 156 -0.30 -14.52 -11.07
CA ARG A 156 -1.60 -14.57 -11.74
C ARG A 156 -2.02 -15.96 -12.16
N SER A 157 -1.07 -16.78 -12.58
CA SER A 157 -1.34 -18.17 -12.99
C SER A 157 -1.83 -19.08 -11.85
N ARG A 158 -1.72 -18.63 -10.59
CA ARG A 158 -1.99 -19.44 -9.38
C ARG A 158 -3.17 -18.96 -8.55
N THR A 159 -3.73 -17.79 -8.83
CA THR A 159 -4.88 -17.27 -8.07
C THR A 159 -5.82 -16.47 -8.95
N ASP A 160 -7.12 -16.52 -8.66
CA ASP A 160 -8.16 -15.66 -9.26
C ASP A 160 -8.48 -14.45 -8.36
N ARG A 161 -7.85 -14.35 -7.17
CA ARG A 161 -8.03 -13.22 -6.26
C ARG A 161 -7.35 -11.97 -6.81
N LEU A 162 -7.69 -10.80 -6.25
CA LEU A 162 -7.06 -9.54 -6.65
C LEU A 162 -5.54 -9.59 -6.46
N ILE A 163 -4.80 -9.17 -7.48
CA ILE A 163 -3.36 -8.90 -7.44
C ILE A 163 -3.14 -7.41 -7.62
N ILE A 164 -2.57 -6.76 -6.60
CA ILE A 164 -2.23 -5.35 -6.57
C ILE A 164 -0.71 -5.23 -6.52
N MET A 165 -0.08 -4.65 -7.54
CA MET A 165 1.36 -4.46 -7.53
C MET A 165 1.73 -3.14 -6.85
N LYS A 166 2.51 -3.20 -5.75
CA LYS A 166 2.91 -2.01 -4.99
C LYS A 166 4.19 -1.41 -5.52
N LEU A 167 4.05 -0.25 -6.18
CA LEU A 167 5.12 0.41 -6.92
C LEU A 167 6.03 1.28 -6.03
N SER A 168 7.32 1.21 -6.32
CA SER A 168 8.36 2.06 -5.71
C SER A 168 8.46 3.40 -6.43
N PRO A 169 8.58 4.54 -5.70
CA PRO A 169 8.88 5.83 -6.31
C PRO A 169 10.37 5.98 -6.67
N ASN A 170 11.22 5.04 -6.23
CA ASN A 170 12.68 5.15 -6.36
C ASN A 170 13.17 4.59 -7.70
N VAL A 171 12.44 4.90 -8.76
CA VAL A 171 12.69 4.47 -10.14
C VAL A 171 12.69 5.66 -11.09
N SER A 172 13.34 5.54 -12.22
CA SER A 172 13.34 6.59 -13.26
C SER A 172 12.00 6.69 -13.97
N ASP A 173 11.31 5.56 -14.17
CA ASP A 173 10.04 5.48 -14.88
C ASP A 173 9.08 4.48 -14.20
N ILE A 174 8.22 5.01 -13.35
CA ILE A 174 7.19 4.24 -12.64
C ILE A 174 6.08 3.75 -13.59
N VAL A 175 5.87 4.45 -14.71
CA VAL A 175 4.83 4.09 -15.69
C VAL A 175 5.18 2.79 -16.39
N SER A 176 6.44 2.62 -16.80
CA SER A 176 6.91 1.37 -17.42
C SER A 176 6.75 0.15 -16.49
N ILE A 177 7.02 0.31 -15.19
CA ILE A 177 6.78 -0.75 -14.19
C ILE A 177 5.28 -1.04 -14.02
N GLY A 178 4.46 0.03 -13.99
CA GLY A 178 2.99 -0.11 -13.95
C GLY A 178 2.44 -0.85 -15.16
N LYS A 179 2.93 -0.54 -16.37
CA LYS A 179 2.55 -1.24 -17.61
C LYS A 179 2.96 -2.71 -17.58
N ALA A 180 4.19 -3.00 -17.18
CA ALA A 180 4.65 -4.39 -17.02
C ALA A 180 3.74 -5.18 -16.07
N SER A 181 3.31 -4.55 -14.96
CA SER A 181 2.36 -5.15 -14.01
C SER A 181 0.99 -5.41 -14.65
N GLN A 182 0.41 -4.40 -15.33
CA GLN A 182 -0.87 -4.50 -16.01
C GLN A 182 -0.88 -5.58 -17.08
N ASP A 183 0.11 -5.55 -17.98
CA ASP A 183 0.17 -6.41 -19.14
C ASP A 183 0.42 -7.89 -18.76
N SER A 184 0.92 -8.12 -17.55
CA SER A 184 1.14 -9.44 -16.95
C SER A 184 0.02 -9.90 -16.00
N GLY A 185 -1.11 -9.16 -15.94
CA GLY A 185 -2.33 -9.64 -15.28
C GLY A 185 -2.57 -9.13 -13.86
N ALA A 186 -1.93 -8.03 -13.45
CA ALA A 186 -2.34 -7.32 -12.22
C ALA A 186 -3.73 -6.67 -12.39
N ASP A 187 -4.55 -6.75 -11.34
CA ASP A 187 -5.88 -6.13 -11.32
C ASP A 187 -5.83 -4.64 -10.95
N ALA A 188 -4.78 -4.22 -10.26
CA ALA A 188 -4.54 -2.83 -9.86
C ALA A 188 -3.06 -2.60 -9.55
N VAL A 189 -2.67 -1.33 -9.44
CA VAL A 189 -1.39 -0.92 -8.85
C VAL A 189 -1.63 -0.04 -7.64
N SER A 190 -0.74 -0.12 -6.63
CA SER A 190 -0.72 0.84 -5.53
C SER A 190 0.55 1.70 -5.60
N ALA A 191 0.41 3.00 -5.44
CA ALA A 191 1.49 3.98 -5.59
C ALA A 191 1.30 5.16 -4.61
N ILE A 192 2.35 5.46 -3.86
CA ILE A 192 3.74 5.04 -3.91
C ILE A 192 4.18 4.38 -2.59
N ASN A 193 5.19 3.48 -2.66
CA ASN A 193 5.95 3.10 -1.49
C ASN A 193 6.78 4.30 -0.98
N THR A 194 7.58 4.12 0.05
CA THR A 194 8.38 5.19 0.66
C THR A 194 9.52 5.69 -0.24
N VAL A 195 9.84 6.97 -0.12
CA VAL A 195 10.97 7.60 -0.83
C VAL A 195 12.26 7.38 -0.04
N VAL A 196 13.35 7.00 -0.69
CA VAL A 196 14.65 6.85 -0.01
C VAL A 196 15.07 8.18 0.63
N GLY A 197 15.40 8.11 1.91
CA GLY A 197 15.83 9.25 2.70
C GLY A 197 16.95 8.88 3.69
N MET A 198 17.57 9.90 4.27
CA MET A 198 18.62 9.78 5.28
C MET A 198 18.41 10.79 6.40
N SER A 199 18.76 10.42 7.63
CA SER A 199 18.77 11.33 8.77
C SER A 199 20.09 11.20 9.53
N ILE A 200 20.74 12.34 9.79
CA ILE A 200 22.06 12.44 10.43
C ILE A 200 21.93 13.27 11.70
N ASN A 201 22.52 12.79 12.79
CA ASN A 201 22.76 13.58 13.98
C ASN A 201 24.02 14.43 13.76
N ALA A 202 23.85 15.73 13.55
CA ALA A 202 24.93 16.65 13.23
C ALA A 202 25.99 16.77 14.36
N ASN A 203 25.59 16.53 15.62
CA ASN A 203 26.51 16.61 16.76
C ASN A 203 27.43 15.38 16.85
N THR A 204 26.98 14.23 16.38
CA THR A 204 27.74 12.97 16.49
C THR A 204 28.24 12.45 15.14
N GLY A 205 27.76 12.99 14.03
CA GLY A 205 28.05 12.51 12.68
C GLY A 205 27.43 11.13 12.36
N LYS A 206 26.57 10.59 13.24
CA LYS A 206 25.97 9.25 13.07
C LYS A 206 24.60 9.32 12.42
N SER A 207 24.22 8.23 11.73
CA SER A 207 22.83 8.03 11.29
C SER A 207 21.89 7.95 12.50
N ASN A 208 20.69 8.54 12.39
CA ASN A 208 19.65 8.45 13.40
C ASN A 208 18.84 7.13 13.34
N ILE A 209 19.05 6.32 12.32
CA ILE A 209 18.52 4.95 12.20
C ILE A 209 19.66 3.95 12.04
N PHE A 210 19.43 2.69 12.34
CA PHE A 210 20.46 1.64 12.30
C PHE A 210 21.10 1.51 10.91
N THR A 211 20.30 1.60 9.85
CA THR A 211 20.76 1.62 8.46
C THR A 211 21.17 3.04 8.04
N THR A 212 21.97 3.16 6.99
CA THR A 212 22.36 4.48 6.44
C THR A 212 21.14 5.17 5.82
N TYR A 213 20.33 4.43 5.08
CA TYR A 213 19.15 4.90 4.37
C TYR A 213 17.89 4.22 4.91
N GLY A 214 16.76 4.91 4.80
CA GLY A 214 15.45 4.40 5.14
C GLY A 214 14.37 4.97 4.23
N GLY A 215 13.14 4.52 4.41
CA GLY A 215 11.99 5.01 3.66
C GLY A 215 11.36 6.23 4.33
N LEU A 216 11.39 7.38 3.65
CA LEU A 216 10.64 8.58 4.05
C LEU A 216 9.17 8.40 3.71
N SER A 217 8.29 8.72 4.66
CA SER A 217 6.84 8.69 4.55
C SER A 217 6.19 9.89 5.25
N GLY A 218 4.88 10.05 5.12
CA GLY A 218 4.13 11.17 5.70
C GLY A 218 3.94 12.33 4.73
N PRO A 219 3.46 13.51 5.19
CA PRO A 219 3.06 14.63 4.33
C PRO A 219 4.13 15.11 3.35
N ALA A 220 5.41 14.93 3.69
CA ALA A 220 6.53 15.31 2.82
C ALA A 220 6.50 14.65 1.43
N ILE A 221 5.94 13.43 1.31
CA ILE A 221 5.94 12.69 0.04
C ILE A 221 4.63 12.82 -0.75
N LYS A 222 3.61 13.51 -0.22
CA LYS A 222 2.32 13.68 -0.93
C LYS A 222 2.46 14.22 -2.35
N PRO A 223 3.21 15.29 -2.62
CA PRO A 223 3.35 15.81 -3.99
C PRO A 223 3.99 14.80 -4.95
N ILE A 224 4.89 13.94 -4.45
CA ILE A 224 5.52 12.88 -5.24
C ILE A 224 4.50 11.79 -5.57
N GLY A 225 3.70 11.38 -4.57
CA GLY A 225 2.62 10.40 -4.74
C GLY A 225 1.57 10.87 -5.75
N LEU A 226 1.08 12.12 -5.63
CA LEU A 226 0.12 12.71 -6.55
C LEU A 226 0.65 12.72 -7.98
N ALA A 227 1.91 13.13 -8.19
CA ALA A 227 2.52 13.15 -9.52
C ALA A 227 2.66 11.74 -10.11
N ALA A 228 3.03 10.74 -9.29
CA ALA A 228 3.13 9.34 -9.71
C ALA A 228 1.75 8.79 -10.12
N VAL A 229 0.73 8.98 -9.29
CA VAL A 229 -0.65 8.57 -9.57
C VAL A 229 -1.16 9.18 -10.86
N ASN A 230 -0.97 10.48 -11.06
CA ASN A 230 -1.44 11.15 -12.28
C ASN A 230 -0.74 10.66 -13.55
N LYS A 231 0.57 10.34 -13.47
CA LYS A 231 1.29 9.72 -14.60
C LYS A 231 0.75 8.32 -14.90
N LEU A 232 0.58 7.49 -13.87
CA LEU A 232 0.03 6.14 -14.00
C LEU A 232 -1.39 6.17 -14.58
N TYR A 233 -2.26 7.06 -14.10
CA TYR A 233 -3.64 7.19 -14.57
C TYR A 233 -3.76 7.52 -16.06
N LYS A 234 -2.83 8.30 -16.61
CA LYS A 234 -2.82 8.63 -18.02
C LYS A 234 -2.44 7.48 -18.94
N ASP A 235 -1.74 6.51 -18.43
CA ASP A 235 -1.10 5.45 -19.20
C ASP A 235 -1.62 4.04 -18.91
N LEU A 236 -2.24 3.80 -17.75
CA LEU A 236 -2.79 2.52 -17.36
C LEU A 236 -4.31 2.49 -17.53
N SER A 237 -4.86 1.31 -17.80
CA SER A 237 -6.30 1.04 -17.83
C SER A 237 -6.82 0.34 -16.57
N ILE A 238 -5.93 -0.14 -15.69
CA ILE A 238 -6.29 -0.75 -14.41
C ILE A 238 -6.38 0.30 -13.30
N PRO A 239 -7.21 0.07 -12.25
CA PRO A 239 -7.34 0.96 -11.11
C PRO A 239 -6.02 1.26 -10.40
N ILE A 240 -5.92 2.47 -9.84
CA ILE A 240 -4.77 2.90 -9.06
C ILE A 240 -5.21 3.17 -7.62
N ILE A 241 -4.45 2.66 -6.66
CA ILE A 241 -4.65 2.90 -5.24
C ILE A 241 -3.57 3.88 -4.79
N GLY A 242 -3.96 5.12 -4.51
CA GLY A 242 -3.03 6.19 -4.14
C GLY A 242 -2.57 6.08 -2.70
N MET A 243 -1.29 6.35 -2.44
CA MET A 243 -0.77 6.43 -1.07
C MET A 243 0.42 7.38 -0.96
N GLY A 244 0.59 7.95 0.23
CA GLY A 244 1.69 8.84 0.59
C GLY A 244 1.21 10.19 1.09
N GLY A 245 1.38 10.43 2.40
CA GLY A 245 1.14 11.72 3.03
C GLY A 245 -0.32 12.14 3.22
N ILE A 246 -1.27 11.22 3.14
CA ILE A 246 -2.70 11.46 3.33
C ILE A 246 -2.99 11.64 4.82
N VAL A 247 -3.57 12.79 5.20
CA VAL A 247 -3.92 13.16 6.58
C VAL A 247 -5.26 13.89 6.69
N SER A 248 -5.87 14.28 5.55
CA SER A 248 -7.12 15.04 5.50
C SER A 248 -8.01 14.58 4.32
N SER A 249 -9.30 14.95 4.36
CA SER A 249 -10.22 14.71 3.22
C SER A 249 -9.78 15.43 1.95
N THR A 250 -9.14 16.59 2.07
CA THR A 250 -8.56 17.29 0.92
C THR A 250 -7.47 16.45 0.26
N ASP A 251 -6.59 15.80 1.06
CA ASP A 251 -5.57 14.91 0.49
C ASP A 251 -6.21 13.72 -0.24
N VAL A 252 -7.27 13.13 0.33
CA VAL A 252 -8.05 12.06 -0.33
C VAL A 252 -8.60 12.56 -1.66
N ALA A 253 -9.28 13.73 -1.67
CA ALA A 253 -9.86 14.31 -2.87
C ALA A 253 -8.79 14.59 -3.94
N GLU A 254 -7.61 15.11 -3.55
CA GLU A 254 -6.48 15.34 -4.46
C GLU A 254 -6.00 14.05 -5.13
N TYR A 255 -5.90 12.95 -4.37
CA TYR A 255 -5.53 11.64 -4.93
C TYR A 255 -6.59 11.10 -5.88
N ILE A 256 -7.88 11.22 -5.55
CA ILE A 256 -8.98 10.82 -6.45
C ILE A 256 -8.97 11.66 -7.72
N LEU A 257 -8.84 12.98 -7.62
CA LEU A 257 -8.71 13.88 -8.77
C LEU A 257 -7.48 13.58 -9.63
N ALA A 258 -6.37 13.16 -9.01
CA ALA A 258 -5.17 12.74 -9.74
C ALA A 258 -5.35 11.42 -10.51
N GLY A 259 -6.36 10.60 -10.16
CA GLY A 259 -6.69 9.35 -10.84
C GLY A 259 -6.75 8.11 -9.97
N SER A 260 -6.67 8.23 -8.64
CA SER A 260 -6.84 7.08 -7.75
C SER A 260 -8.30 6.64 -7.66
N THR A 261 -8.53 5.34 -7.66
CA THR A 261 -9.84 4.72 -7.35
C THR A 261 -10.05 4.60 -5.83
N SER A 262 -8.98 4.31 -5.11
CA SER A 262 -8.94 4.20 -3.64
C SER A 262 -7.66 4.81 -3.11
N VAL A 263 -7.56 4.98 -1.79
CA VAL A 263 -6.36 5.48 -1.14
C VAL A 263 -5.96 4.61 0.05
N GLN A 264 -4.66 4.54 0.35
CA GLN A 264 -4.14 3.89 1.55
C GLN A 264 -3.56 4.93 2.51
N VAL A 265 -4.08 4.97 3.73
CA VAL A 265 -3.61 5.83 4.82
C VAL A 265 -2.49 5.11 5.56
N GLY A 266 -1.32 5.71 5.61
CA GLY A 266 -0.12 5.13 6.20
C GLY A 266 0.29 5.81 7.50
N THR A 267 1.32 6.64 7.44
CA THR A 267 2.02 7.27 8.58
C THR A 267 1.08 8.00 9.56
N ALA A 268 -0.06 8.53 9.10
CA ALA A 268 -1.05 9.18 9.93
C ALA A 268 -1.59 8.28 11.05
N ASN A 269 -1.69 6.95 10.81
CA ASN A 269 -2.15 5.98 11.79
C ASN A 269 -1.26 5.89 13.04
N PHE A 270 0.02 6.25 12.95
CA PHE A 270 0.91 6.28 14.11
C PHE A 270 0.60 7.44 15.07
N ARG A 271 0.02 8.53 14.55
CA ARG A 271 -0.38 9.69 15.37
C ARG A 271 -1.80 9.57 15.88
N ASN A 272 -2.70 9.08 15.04
CA ASN A 272 -4.10 8.81 15.37
C ASN A 272 -4.54 7.53 14.65
N PRO A 273 -4.67 6.39 15.35
CA PRO A 273 -5.16 5.14 14.76
C PRO A 273 -6.54 5.25 14.12
N GLY A 274 -7.41 6.18 14.60
CA GLY A 274 -8.74 6.47 14.06
C GLY A 274 -8.73 7.27 12.76
N THR A 275 -7.57 7.70 12.24
CA THR A 275 -7.50 8.55 11.03
C THR A 275 -8.28 7.97 9.84
N GLY A 276 -8.22 6.65 9.63
CA GLY A 276 -8.97 6.03 8.54
C GLY A 276 -10.48 6.19 8.69
N GLU A 277 -11.01 6.02 9.89
CA GLU A 277 -12.43 6.20 10.21
C GLU A 277 -12.84 7.66 10.08
N ASP A 278 -12.06 8.58 10.65
CA ASP A 278 -12.32 10.03 10.56
C ASP A 278 -12.38 10.48 9.08
N LEU A 279 -11.50 9.97 8.25
CA LEU A 279 -11.44 10.32 6.82
C LEU A 279 -12.65 9.83 6.02
N ILE A 280 -13.32 8.74 6.42
CA ILE A 280 -14.55 8.28 5.76
C ILE A 280 -15.65 9.32 5.94
N ASP A 281 -15.88 9.80 7.16
CA ASP A 281 -16.89 10.81 7.44
C ASP A 281 -16.54 12.16 6.79
N MET A 282 -15.25 12.52 6.82
CA MET A 282 -14.78 13.77 6.22
C MET A 282 -14.89 13.77 4.69
N ILE A 283 -14.63 12.65 4.00
CA ILE A 283 -14.75 12.58 2.53
C ILE A 283 -16.22 12.50 2.10
N ASP A 284 -17.08 11.83 2.87
CA ASP A 284 -18.54 11.86 2.62
C ASP A 284 -19.08 13.29 2.67
N THR A 285 -18.70 14.06 3.70
CA THR A 285 -19.04 15.47 3.81
C THR A 285 -18.46 16.29 2.65
N TYR A 286 -17.20 16.07 2.30
CA TYR A 286 -16.55 16.78 1.18
C TYR A 286 -17.30 16.57 -0.14
N VAL A 287 -17.68 15.33 -0.45
CA VAL A 287 -18.43 15.01 -1.69
C VAL A 287 -19.82 15.65 -1.63
N ALA A 288 -20.51 15.58 -0.49
CA ALA A 288 -21.85 16.17 -0.32
C ALA A 288 -21.86 17.69 -0.50
N ASP A 289 -20.81 18.39 -0.03
CA ASP A 289 -20.67 19.84 -0.12
C ASP A 289 -20.09 20.32 -1.47
N SER A 290 -19.62 19.39 -2.29
CA SER A 290 -19.02 19.69 -3.60
C SER A 290 -20.05 19.71 -4.73
N ASN A 291 -19.62 20.07 -5.94
CA ASN A 291 -20.44 19.95 -7.16
C ASN A 291 -20.43 18.54 -7.78
N TRP A 292 -19.71 17.60 -7.19
CA TRP A 292 -19.61 16.24 -7.68
C TRP A 292 -20.80 15.39 -7.21
N LYS A 293 -21.37 14.56 -8.09
CA LYS A 293 -22.50 13.68 -7.74
C LYS A 293 -22.05 12.45 -6.95
N SER A 294 -20.81 12.04 -7.13
CA SER A 294 -20.20 10.91 -6.43
C SER A 294 -18.67 11.03 -6.45
N LEU A 295 -18.01 10.27 -5.58
CA LEU A 295 -16.56 10.19 -5.56
C LEU A 295 -15.99 9.62 -6.88
N VAL A 296 -16.66 8.65 -7.47
CA VAL A 296 -16.24 8.03 -8.75
C VAL A 296 -16.19 9.04 -9.90
N GLU A 297 -17.08 10.03 -9.87
CA GLU A 297 -17.10 11.10 -10.89
C GLU A 297 -15.86 12.00 -10.83
N MET A 298 -15.18 12.06 -9.68
CA MET A 298 -13.97 12.85 -9.48
C MET A 298 -12.71 12.19 -10.05
N ILE A 299 -12.72 10.87 -10.29
CA ILE A 299 -11.52 10.12 -10.65
C ILE A 299 -10.88 10.69 -11.92
N GLY A 300 -9.65 11.18 -11.79
CA GLY A 300 -8.85 11.70 -12.89
C GLY A 300 -9.31 13.05 -13.46
N LYS A 301 -10.13 13.80 -12.73
CA LYS A 301 -10.70 15.08 -13.18
C LYS A 301 -9.84 16.31 -12.83
N VAL A 302 -8.55 16.13 -12.57
CA VAL A 302 -7.66 17.28 -12.37
C VAL A 302 -7.61 18.13 -13.64
N GLU A 303 -7.90 19.43 -13.51
CA GLU A 303 -7.79 20.40 -14.60
C GLU A 303 -6.36 20.93 -14.67
N ILE A 304 -5.83 21.02 -15.89
CA ILE A 304 -4.50 21.57 -16.16
C ILE A 304 -4.69 22.99 -16.69
N HIS A 305 -4.00 23.95 -16.09
CA HIS A 305 -3.96 25.31 -16.62
C HIS A 305 -3.22 25.32 -17.97
N ASN A 306 -3.88 25.76 -19.02
CA ASN A 306 -3.30 25.97 -20.35
C ASN A 306 -2.61 27.33 -20.45
#